data_481851a5ce579f80f28461643554a66c
#
_entry.id   481851a5ce579f80f28461643554a66c
#
_cell.length_a   1.000
_cell.length_b   1.000
_cell.length_c   1.000
_cell.angle_alpha   90.00
_cell.angle_beta   90.00
_cell.angle_gamma   90.00
#
_symmetry.space_group_name_H-M   'P 1'
#
loop_
_entity.id
_entity.type
_entity.pdbx_description
1 polymer ?
#
loop_
_entity_poly.entity_id
_entity_poly.type
_entity_poly.pdbx_seq_one_letter_code
_entity_poly.pdbx_strand_id
1 'polypeptide(L)'
;AFLYKDKKESQEILTTVFDRFPILKERKNQDAATLSGGEQQMLAMGRALMSRPKLLLLDEPSMGLAPIFIKEIFSIIEEIKNQGTTVLLIEQNAKMALGIADRGYVLETGKIVLEDSGPELLNSPDIQKAYLGG
;
A
#
# COMPACT_ATOMS: atom_id res chain seq x y z
N ALA A 1 0.06 -15.66 -11.63
CA ALA A 1 -0.09 -17.07 -11.97
C ALA A 1 0.89 -17.54 -13.07
N PHE A 2 1.29 -16.67 -14.01
CA PHE A 2 2.22 -17.04 -15.08
C PHE A 2 3.69 -17.21 -14.64
N LEU A 3 4.07 -16.75 -13.46
CA LEU A 3 5.43 -16.81 -12.94
C LEU A 3 5.77 -18.15 -12.24
N TYR A 4 4.76 -18.93 -11.87
CA TYR A 4 4.93 -20.17 -11.14
C TYR A 4 4.59 -21.37 -12.01
N LYS A 5 5.51 -22.31 -12.14
CA LYS A 5 5.30 -23.59 -12.84
C LYS A 5 4.51 -24.60 -12.01
N ASP A 6 4.49 -24.41 -10.67
CA ASP A 6 3.81 -25.31 -9.74
C ASP A 6 2.43 -24.75 -9.36
N LYS A 7 1.38 -25.53 -9.67
CA LYS A 7 -0.01 -25.22 -9.31
C LYS A 7 -0.22 -25.15 -7.79
N LYS A 8 0.50 -25.95 -7.02
CA LYS A 8 0.39 -25.98 -5.57
C LYS A 8 0.89 -24.68 -4.97
N GLU A 9 2.07 -24.24 -5.40
CA GLU A 9 2.65 -22.96 -4.96
C GLU A 9 1.74 -21.77 -5.30
N SER A 10 1.21 -21.73 -6.53
CA SER A 10 0.24 -20.70 -6.94
C SER A 10 -1.01 -20.68 -6.08
N GLN A 11 -1.52 -21.85 -5.67
CA GLN A 11 -2.70 -21.97 -4.83
C GLN A 11 -2.43 -21.50 -3.39
N GLU A 12 -1.27 -21.79 -2.84
CA GLU A 12 -0.86 -21.32 -1.51
C GLU A 12 -0.76 -19.78 -1.47
N ILE A 13 -0.16 -19.17 -2.49
CA ILE A 13 -0.07 -17.72 -2.60
C ILE A 13 -1.46 -17.09 -2.74
N LEU A 14 -2.31 -17.68 -3.58
CA LEU A 14 -3.68 -17.19 -3.78
C LEU A 14 -4.49 -17.26 -2.47
N THR A 15 -4.31 -18.29 -1.68
CA THR A 15 -4.94 -18.42 -0.36
C THR A 15 -4.47 -17.28 0.55
N THR A 16 -3.17 -17.03 0.62
CA THR A 16 -2.60 -15.90 1.40
C THR A 16 -3.17 -14.55 0.94
N VAL A 17 -3.32 -14.33 -0.37
CA VAL A 17 -3.92 -13.10 -0.90
C VAL A 17 -5.39 -12.99 -0.51
N PHE A 18 -6.17 -14.07 -0.58
CA PHE A 18 -7.58 -14.06 -0.19
C PHE A 18 -7.80 -13.89 1.32
N ASP A 19 -6.88 -14.39 2.15
CA ASP A 19 -6.94 -14.17 3.60
C ASP A 19 -6.67 -12.70 3.94
N ARG A 20 -5.80 -12.04 3.16
CA ARG A 20 -5.47 -10.62 3.32
C ARG A 20 -6.52 -9.68 2.73
N PHE A 21 -7.18 -10.10 1.66
CA PHE A 21 -8.24 -9.37 0.98
C PHE A 21 -9.51 -10.21 0.89
N PRO A 22 -10.27 -10.39 1.99
CA PRO A 22 -11.46 -11.25 2.01
C PRO A 22 -12.48 -10.89 0.93
N ILE A 23 -12.63 -9.59 0.63
CA ILE A 23 -13.54 -9.10 -0.41
C ILE A 23 -13.21 -9.67 -1.80
N LEU A 24 -11.93 -9.89 -2.11
CA LEU A 24 -11.53 -10.49 -3.38
C LEU A 24 -11.95 -11.96 -3.48
N LYS A 25 -11.97 -12.67 -2.35
CA LYS A 25 -12.47 -14.05 -2.29
C LYS A 25 -13.97 -14.11 -2.52
N GLU A 26 -14.72 -13.23 -1.87
CA GLU A 26 -16.18 -13.12 -2.03
C GLU A 26 -16.55 -12.79 -3.48
N ARG A 27 -15.81 -11.90 -4.11
CA ARG A 27 -16.06 -11.38 -5.45
C ARG A 27 -15.22 -12.03 -6.55
N LYS A 28 -14.62 -13.20 -6.30
CA LYS A 28 -13.68 -13.87 -7.22
C LYS A 28 -14.24 -14.16 -8.62
N ASN A 29 -15.55 -14.25 -8.75
CA ASN A 29 -16.25 -14.52 -10.02
C ASN A 29 -16.87 -13.25 -10.64
N GLN A 30 -16.70 -12.09 -10.00
CA GLN A 30 -17.22 -10.80 -10.46
C GLN A 30 -16.25 -10.19 -11.48
N ASP A 31 -16.79 -9.50 -12.50
CA ASP A 31 -15.99 -8.72 -13.42
C ASP A 31 -15.28 -7.59 -12.66
N ALA A 32 -13.97 -7.48 -12.83
CA ALA A 32 -13.14 -6.47 -12.19
C ALA A 32 -13.59 -5.03 -12.51
N ALA A 33 -14.17 -4.79 -13.68
CA ALA A 33 -14.71 -3.50 -14.08
C ALA A 33 -15.92 -3.05 -13.24
N THR A 34 -16.58 -3.98 -12.55
CA THR A 34 -17.76 -3.70 -11.71
C THR A 34 -17.42 -3.52 -10.23
N LEU A 35 -16.15 -3.63 -9.86
CA LEU A 35 -15.66 -3.39 -8.50
C LEU A 35 -15.62 -1.88 -8.20
N SER A 36 -15.84 -1.51 -6.94
CA SER A 36 -15.60 -0.13 -6.46
C SER A 36 -14.12 0.24 -6.56
N GLY A 37 -13.79 1.54 -6.55
CA GLY A 37 -12.41 2.01 -6.62
C GLY A 37 -11.50 1.40 -5.55
N GLY A 38 -11.99 1.27 -4.29
CA GLY A 38 -11.25 0.61 -3.21
C GLY A 38 -11.01 -0.88 -3.47
N GLU A 39 -12.02 -1.60 -3.96
CA GLU A 39 -11.91 -3.01 -4.31
C GLU A 39 -10.96 -3.23 -5.50
N GLN A 40 -10.97 -2.33 -6.49
CA GLN A 40 -10.02 -2.36 -7.62
C GLN A 40 -8.59 -2.15 -7.14
N GLN A 41 -8.37 -1.26 -6.18
CA GLN A 41 -7.06 -1.04 -5.58
C GLN A 41 -6.57 -2.27 -4.81
N MET A 42 -7.44 -2.90 -4.02
CA MET A 42 -7.13 -4.17 -3.35
C MET A 42 -6.81 -5.28 -4.35
N LEU A 43 -7.53 -5.35 -5.48
CA LEU A 43 -7.25 -6.29 -6.55
C LEU A 43 -5.87 -6.05 -7.17
N ALA A 44 -5.50 -4.79 -7.42
CA ALA A 44 -4.18 -4.43 -7.95
C ALA A 44 -3.06 -4.86 -6.99
N MET A 45 -3.21 -4.58 -5.69
CA MET A 45 -2.26 -5.01 -4.64
C MET A 45 -2.20 -6.54 -4.53
N GLY A 46 -3.34 -7.21 -4.50
CA GLY A 46 -3.39 -8.68 -4.47
C GLY A 46 -2.68 -9.31 -5.66
N ARG A 47 -2.85 -8.76 -6.86
CA ARG A 47 -2.13 -9.20 -8.07
C ARG A 47 -0.63 -9.01 -7.96
N ALA A 48 -0.18 -7.86 -7.42
CA ALA A 48 1.24 -7.61 -7.20
C ALA A 48 1.84 -8.62 -6.21
N LEU A 49 1.15 -8.91 -5.11
CA LEU A 49 1.58 -9.88 -4.10
C LEU A 49 1.66 -11.31 -4.61
N MET A 50 0.88 -11.68 -5.65
CA MET A 50 0.97 -12.99 -6.30
C MET A 50 2.38 -13.30 -6.86
N SER A 51 3.22 -12.29 -7.10
CA SER A 51 4.60 -12.46 -7.56
C SER A 51 5.62 -12.65 -6.42
N ARG A 52 5.20 -12.63 -5.16
CA ARG A 52 6.09 -12.62 -3.97
C ARG A 52 7.23 -11.60 -4.10
N PRO A 53 6.91 -10.31 -4.28
CA PRO A 53 7.93 -9.32 -4.55
C PRO A 53 8.82 -9.10 -3.32
N LYS A 54 10.12 -8.86 -3.56
CA LYS A 54 11.03 -8.35 -2.53
C LYS A 54 10.87 -6.85 -2.34
N LEU A 55 10.43 -6.16 -3.40
CA LEU A 55 10.16 -4.72 -3.43
C LEU A 55 8.79 -4.49 -4.06
N LEU A 56 7.91 -3.80 -3.35
CA LEU A 56 6.60 -3.35 -3.80
C LEU A 56 6.62 -1.84 -3.99
N LEU A 57 6.25 -1.37 -5.18
CA LEU A 57 6.14 0.05 -5.52
C LEU A 57 4.68 0.43 -5.55
N LEU A 58 4.29 1.42 -4.76
CA LEU A 58 2.93 1.95 -4.66
C LEU A 58 2.93 3.45 -4.92
N ASP A 59 2.19 3.87 -5.94
CA ASP A 59 2.06 5.26 -6.34
C ASP A 59 0.63 5.73 -6.03
N GLU A 60 0.51 6.59 -5.03
CA GLU A 60 -0.73 7.18 -4.51
C GLU A 60 -1.88 6.17 -4.32
N PRO A 61 -1.67 5.03 -3.62
CA PRO A 61 -2.66 3.97 -3.52
C PRO A 61 -3.94 4.39 -2.78
N SER A 62 -3.92 5.49 -2.04
CA SER A 62 -5.09 6.00 -1.31
C SER A 62 -5.89 7.06 -2.10
N MET A 63 -5.39 7.51 -3.25
CA MET A 63 -6.00 8.62 -3.99
C MET A 63 -7.43 8.28 -4.46
N GLY A 64 -8.38 9.19 -4.17
CA GLY A 64 -9.78 9.04 -4.58
C GLY A 64 -10.60 8.01 -3.81
N LEU A 65 -10.04 7.40 -2.76
CA LEU A 65 -10.74 6.41 -1.95
C LEU A 65 -11.54 7.05 -0.81
N ALA A 66 -12.62 6.38 -0.41
CA ALA A 66 -13.36 6.74 0.80
C ALA A 66 -12.48 6.49 2.05
N PRO A 67 -12.65 7.25 3.15
CA PRO A 67 -11.81 7.19 4.34
C PRO A 67 -11.66 5.79 4.96
N ILE A 68 -12.69 4.96 4.86
CA ILE A 68 -12.66 3.58 5.35
C ILE A 68 -11.66 2.73 4.56
N PHE A 69 -11.64 2.86 3.24
CA PHE A 69 -10.71 2.13 2.37
C PHE A 69 -9.28 2.65 2.50
N ILE A 70 -9.10 3.96 2.76
CA ILE A 70 -7.76 4.51 3.02
C ILE A 70 -7.13 3.82 4.23
N LYS A 71 -7.85 3.72 5.36
CA LYS A 71 -7.35 3.05 6.56
C LYS A 71 -7.00 1.58 6.29
N GLU A 72 -7.87 0.89 5.55
CA GLU A 72 -7.68 -0.51 5.21
C GLU A 72 -6.44 -0.72 4.34
N ILE A 73 -6.25 0.09 3.29
CA ILE A 73 -5.07 0.05 2.42
C ILE A 73 -3.77 0.28 3.22
N PHE A 74 -3.73 1.27 4.11
CA PHE A 74 -2.54 1.52 4.93
C PHE A 74 -2.25 0.39 5.92
N SER A 75 -3.29 -0.21 6.53
CA SER A 75 -3.13 -1.39 7.38
C SER A 75 -2.52 -2.56 6.60
N ILE A 76 -2.98 -2.79 5.39
CA ILE A 76 -2.46 -3.84 4.52
C ILE A 76 -1.00 -3.56 4.10
N ILE A 77 -0.66 -2.31 3.77
CA ILE A 77 0.72 -1.92 3.44
C ILE A 77 1.65 -2.18 4.64
N GLU A 78 1.22 -1.82 5.84
CA GLU A 78 1.98 -2.07 7.06
C GLU A 78 2.19 -3.57 7.32
N GLU A 79 1.17 -4.40 7.13
CA GLU A 79 1.30 -5.84 7.24
C GLU A 79 2.29 -6.43 6.22
N ILE A 80 2.23 -5.97 4.96
CA ILE A 80 3.16 -6.38 3.89
C ILE A 80 4.60 -6.05 4.28
N LYS A 81 4.82 -4.83 4.78
CA LYS A 81 6.12 -4.39 5.29
C LYS A 81 6.60 -5.29 6.44
N ASN A 82 5.75 -5.53 7.42
CA ASN A 82 6.08 -6.32 8.61
C ASN A 82 6.40 -7.79 8.29
N GLN A 83 5.94 -8.31 7.15
CA GLN A 83 6.29 -9.63 6.64
C GLN A 83 7.60 -9.67 5.83
N GLY A 84 8.33 -8.56 5.76
CA GLY A 84 9.66 -8.49 5.19
C GLY A 84 9.72 -8.03 3.73
N THR A 85 8.59 -7.61 3.13
CA THR A 85 8.60 -6.96 1.81
C THR A 85 9.03 -5.51 1.96
N THR A 86 10.05 -5.08 1.22
CA THR A 86 10.40 -3.67 1.13
C THR A 86 9.31 -2.94 0.35
N VAL A 87 8.81 -1.82 0.90
CA VAL A 87 7.77 -1.02 0.24
C VAL A 87 8.30 0.38 -0.04
N LEU A 88 8.25 0.81 -1.30
CA LEU A 88 8.38 2.22 -1.67
C LEU A 88 6.98 2.78 -1.93
N LEU A 89 6.57 3.68 -1.05
CA LEU A 89 5.25 4.32 -1.06
C LEU A 89 5.39 5.78 -1.44
N ILE A 90 4.69 6.21 -2.48
CA ILE A 90 4.52 7.61 -2.86
C ILE A 90 3.11 8.00 -2.45
N GLU A 91 2.96 9.02 -1.62
CA GLU A 91 1.68 9.45 -1.06
C GLU A 91 1.64 10.94 -0.76
N GLN A 92 0.47 11.55 -0.97
CA GLN A 92 0.17 12.91 -0.53
C GLN A 92 -0.38 12.93 0.90
N ASN A 93 -0.96 11.82 1.36
CA ASN A 93 -1.44 11.68 2.74
C ASN A 93 -0.25 11.46 3.69
N ALA A 94 0.50 12.54 3.94
CA ALA A 94 1.72 12.52 4.73
C ALA A 94 1.54 11.89 6.11
N LYS A 95 0.43 12.18 6.80
CA LYS A 95 0.14 11.65 8.13
C LYS A 95 0.07 10.13 8.14
N MET A 96 -0.68 9.56 7.20
CA MET A 96 -0.82 8.11 7.11
C MET A 96 0.47 7.45 6.65
N ALA A 97 1.12 8.01 5.62
CA ALA A 97 2.36 7.46 5.06
C ALA A 97 3.50 7.47 6.10
N LEU A 98 3.74 8.60 6.78
CA LEU A 98 4.78 8.71 7.81
C LEU A 98 4.47 7.87 9.05
N GLY A 99 3.19 7.63 9.34
CA GLY A 99 2.77 6.79 10.46
C GLY A 99 3.21 5.33 10.34
N ILE A 100 3.40 4.83 9.11
CA ILE A 100 3.83 3.45 8.84
C ILE A 100 5.25 3.35 8.26
N ALA A 101 5.86 4.48 7.87
CA ALA A 101 7.17 4.51 7.23
C ALA A 101 8.30 4.35 8.24
N ASP A 102 9.32 3.56 7.90
CA ASP A 102 10.59 3.52 8.65
C ASP A 102 11.44 4.75 8.30
N ARG A 103 11.40 5.19 7.04
CA ARG A 103 12.12 6.36 6.52
C ARG A 103 11.23 7.12 5.55
N GLY A 104 11.32 8.44 5.58
CA GLY A 104 10.58 9.34 4.70
C GLY A 104 11.49 10.32 3.96
N TYR A 105 11.04 10.69 2.76
CA TYR A 105 11.64 11.70 1.91
C TYR A 105 10.56 12.67 1.48
N VAL A 106 10.73 13.96 1.77
CA VAL A 106 9.80 15.00 1.35
C VAL A 106 10.30 15.61 0.05
N LEU A 107 9.47 15.55 -0.99
CA LEU A 107 9.77 16.10 -2.30
C LEU A 107 9.00 17.40 -2.52
N GLU A 108 9.71 18.44 -2.93
CA GLU A 108 9.14 19.69 -3.41
C GLU A 108 9.77 20.06 -4.75
N THR A 109 8.94 20.30 -5.76
CA THR A 109 9.37 20.70 -7.10
C THR A 109 10.50 19.79 -7.65
N GLY A 110 10.37 18.48 -7.46
CA GLY A 110 11.32 17.46 -7.95
C GLY A 110 12.62 17.34 -7.16
N LYS A 111 12.71 17.98 -5.98
CA LYS A 111 13.89 17.91 -5.11
C LYS A 111 13.51 17.36 -3.74
N ILE A 112 14.39 16.55 -3.15
CA ILE A 112 14.26 16.12 -1.76
C ILE A 112 14.66 17.31 -0.88
N VAL A 113 13.72 17.82 -0.07
CA VAL A 113 13.93 18.94 0.85
C VAL A 113 14.12 18.50 2.29
N LEU A 114 13.56 17.37 2.68
CA LEU A 114 13.73 16.76 4.01
C LEU A 114 13.86 15.24 3.87
N GLU A 115 14.64 14.64 4.76
CA GLU A 115 14.84 13.21 4.85
C GLU A 115 15.10 12.84 6.31
N ASP A 116 14.31 11.93 6.88
CA ASP A 116 14.50 11.40 8.23
C ASP A 116 13.71 10.10 8.43
N SER A 117 13.71 9.56 9.64
CA SER A 117 12.80 8.49 10.03
C SER A 117 11.34 8.97 9.97
N GLY A 118 10.40 8.04 9.71
CA GLY A 118 8.97 8.36 9.70
C GLY A 118 8.52 9.08 10.98
N PRO A 119 8.83 8.58 12.19
CA PRO A 119 8.48 9.24 13.45
C PRO A 119 9.05 10.64 13.61
N GLU A 120 10.32 10.88 13.23
CA GLU A 120 10.94 12.21 13.32
C GLU A 120 10.28 13.21 12.37
N LEU A 121 10.01 12.79 11.11
CA LEU A 121 9.29 13.64 10.18
C LEU A 121 7.86 13.93 10.65
N LEU A 122 7.16 12.93 11.19
CA LEU A 122 5.79 13.11 11.69
C LEU A 122 5.71 14.13 12.83
N ASN A 123 6.76 14.24 13.65
CA ASN A 123 6.87 15.19 14.75
C ASN A 123 7.56 16.52 14.35
N SER A 124 8.07 16.65 13.14
CA SER A 124 8.72 17.85 12.64
C SER A 124 7.73 19.02 12.57
N PRO A 125 8.05 20.20 13.15
CA PRO A 125 7.19 21.39 13.05
C PRO A 125 6.94 21.82 11.59
N ASP A 126 7.93 21.65 10.71
CA ASP A 126 7.83 22.01 9.29
C ASP A 126 6.82 21.12 8.58
N ILE A 127 6.87 19.81 8.84
CA ILE A 127 5.91 18.85 8.27
C ILE A 127 4.51 19.08 8.83
N GLN A 128 4.38 19.30 10.13
CA GLN A 128 3.09 19.57 10.75
C GLN A 128 2.42 20.81 10.15
N LYS A 129 3.19 21.89 9.99
CA LYS A 129 2.69 23.15 9.42
C LYS A 129 2.37 23.04 7.93
N ALA A 130 3.22 22.36 7.15
CA ALA A 130 3.07 22.34 5.69
C ALA A 130 2.08 21.26 5.19
N TYR A 131 2.00 20.10 5.87
CA TYR A 131 1.33 18.92 5.34
C TYR A 131 0.31 18.28 6.28
N LEU A 132 0.30 18.60 7.59
CA LEU A 132 -0.59 17.97 8.56
C LEU A 132 -1.68 18.90 9.10
N GLY A 133 -1.74 20.14 8.63
CA GLY A 133 -2.79 21.09 9.01
C GLY A 133 -2.69 21.52 10.47
N GLY A 134 -1.47 21.80 10.93
CA GLY A 134 -1.18 22.27 12.28
C GLY A 134 -1.84 23.59 12.64
#